data_2b1d1706d3b66cd2315c68f799901fa6
#
_entry.id   2b1d1706d3b66cd2315c68f799901fa6
#
_cell.length_a   1.000
_cell.length_b   1.000
_cell.length_c   1.000
_cell.angle_alpha   90.00
_cell.angle_beta   90.00
_cell.angle_gamma   90.00
#
_symmetry.space_group_name_H-M   'P 1'
#
loop_
_entity.id
_entity.type
_entity.pdbx_description
1 polymer ?
#
loop_
_entity_poly.entity_id
_entity_poly.type
_entity_poly.pdbx_seq_one_letter_code
_entity_poly.pdbx_strand_id
1 'polypeptide(L)'
;MCVTEKYEYGYSLYFRAKRPGTTTLTIKVGNETKKVKAIVANYTNPVSSIKLGSTTISGRKFNKADKITASYAPHANKKVKVNVKGKKGWKVLCVDYLKKGWMKTERVKNGAKIPVNGGRGYIVMVTLENEKTGLQEMVQVTLN
;
A
#
# COMPACT_ATOMS: atom_id res chain seq x y z
N MET A 1 13.05 3.14 -17.07
CA MET A 1 14.11 2.21 -16.67
C MET A 1 13.48 0.86 -16.44
N CYS A 2 13.96 -0.19 -17.05
CA CYS A 2 13.53 -1.57 -16.81
C CYS A 2 14.68 -2.26 -16.06
N VAL A 3 14.37 -2.93 -14.96
CA VAL A 3 15.33 -3.73 -14.19
C VAL A 3 14.85 -5.18 -14.24
N THR A 4 15.76 -6.10 -14.51
CA THR A 4 15.49 -7.55 -14.56
C THR A 4 16.22 -8.19 -13.41
N GLU A 5 15.50 -8.92 -12.56
CA GLU A 5 16.08 -9.76 -11.51
C GLU A 5 15.80 -11.23 -11.84
N LYS A 6 16.83 -12.07 -11.75
CA LYS A 6 16.75 -13.51 -11.96
C LYS A 6 16.53 -14.21 -10.62
N TYR A 7 15.52 -15.04 -10.54
CA TYR A 7 15.26 -15.92 -9.40
C TYR A 7 15.42 -17.38 -9.82
N GLU A 8 15.53 -18.27 -8.83
CA GLU A 8 15.71 -19.72 -9.07
C GLU A 8 14.63 -20.33 -9.99
N TYR A 9 13.42 -19.74 -9.97
CA TYR A 9 12.25 -20.20 -10.74
C TYR A 9 11.70 -19.18 -11.75
N GLY A 10 12.49 -18.17 -12.16
CA GLY A 10 12.04 -17.23 -13.16
C GLY A 10 12.70 -15.85 -13.15
N TYR A 11 12.06 -14.90 -13.81
CA TYR A 11 12.51 -13.51 -13.90
C TYR A 11 11.41 -12.57 -13.42
N SER A 12 11.78 -11.56 -12.65
CA SER A 12 10.92 -10.42 -12.36
C SER A 12 11.36 -9.20 -13.18
N LEU A 13 10.39 -8.57 -13.82
CA LEU A 13 10.60 -7.35 -14.60
C LEU A 13 10.01 -6.16 -13.86
N TYR A 14 10.86 -5.20 -13.52
CA TYR A 14 10.44 -3.97 -12.85
C TYR A 14 10.46 -2.80 -13.82
N PHE A 15 9.36 -2.08 -13.93
CA PHE A 15 9.23 -0.91 -14.78
C PHE A 15 9.02 0.34 -13.95
N ARG A 16 9.82 1.37 -14.21
CA ARG A 16 9.60 2.69 -13.62
C ARG A 16 8.93 3.60 -14.65
N ALA A 17 7.66 3.94 -14.41
CA ALA A 17 6.95 4.92 -15.21
C ALA A 17 7.52 6.32 -14.99
N LYS A 18 7.62 7.09 -16.09
CA LYS A 18 8.07 8.51 -16.05
C LYS A 18 6.91 9.50 -16.05
N ARG A 19 5.75 9.10 -16.57
CA ARG A 19 4.53 9.94 -16.69
C ARG A 19 3.28 9.07 -16.75
N PRO A 20 2.12 9.60 -16.37
CA PRO A 20 0.84 8.92 -16.56
C PRO A 20 0.57 8.63 -18.03
N GLY A 21 -0.18 7.57 -18.28
CA GLY A 21 -0.58 7.13 -19.60
C GLY A 21 -0.88 5.65 -19.67
N THR A 22 -1.27 5.20 -20.85
CA THR A 22 -1.49 3.79 -21.15
C THR A 22 -0.55 3.38 -22.26
N THR A 23 0.08 2.21 -22.10
CA THR A 23 0.96 1.63 -23.12
C THR A 23 0.83 0.11 -23.12
N THR A 24 1.25 -0.51 -24.21
CA THR A 24 1.38 -1.97 -24.29
C THR A 24 2.85 -2.33 -24.16
N LEU A 25 3.18 -3.14 -23.18
CA LEU A 25 4.50 -3.74 -23.03
C LEU A 25 4.52 -5.05 -23.79
N THR A 26 5.52 -5.22 -24.66
CA THR A 26 5.79 -6.49 -25.34
C THR A 26 6.98 -7.14 -24.66
N ILE A 27 6.76 -8.30 -24.05
CA ILE A 27 7.77 -9.05 -23.32
C ILE A 27 8.09 -10.30 -24.14
N LYS A 28 9.37 -10.48 -24.51
CA LYS A 28 9.88 -11.66 -25.19
C LYS A 28 10.78 -12.47 -24.27
N VAL A 29 10.51 -13.75 -24.14
CA VAL A 29 11.34 -14.71 -23.39
C VAL A 29 11.56 -15.94 -24.28
N GLY A 30 12.75 -16.10 -24.82
CA GLY A 30 13.01 -17.10 -25.83
C GLY A 30 12.15 -16.90 -27.09
N ASN A 31 11.38 -17.90 -27.46
CA ASN A 31 10.45 -17.86 -28.61
C ASN A 31 9.05 -17.36 -28.24
N GLU A 32 8.76 -17.13 -26.96
CA GLU A 32 7.46 -16.66 -26.51
C GLU A 32 7.38 -15.13 -26.48
N THR A 33 6.22 -14.61 -26.87
CA THR A 33 5.92 -13.17 -26.81
C THR A 33 4.60 -12.94 -26.07
N LYS A 34 4.62 -12.12 -25.02
CA LYS A 34 3.42 -11.69 -24.30
C LYS A 34 3.24 -10.16 -24.39
N LYS A 35 2.01 -9.75 -24.64
CA LYS A 35 1.62 -8.32 -24.61
C LYS A 35 0.84 -8.04 -23.34
N VAL A 36 1.26 -7.04 -22.56
CA VAL A 36 0.64 -6.62 -21.31
C VAL A 36 0.28 -5.15 -21.39
N LYS A 37 -1.00 -4.82 -21.17
CA LYS A 37 -1.43 -3.42 -21.07
C LYS A 37 -0.95 -2.85 -19.74
N ALA A 38 -0.14 -1.81 -19.78
CA ALA A 38 0.31 -1.06 -18.60
C ALA A 38 -0.43 0.27 -18.52
N ILE A 39 -1.04 0.54 -17.39
CA ILE A 39 -1.76 1.79 -17.10
C ILE A 39 -1.05 2.47 -15.92
N VAL A 40 -0.64 3.71 -16.12
CA VAL A 40 -0.02 4.55 -15.10
C VAL A 40 -0.93 5.75 -14.88
N ALA A 41 -1.38 5.95 -13.65
CA ALA A 41 -2.22 7.07 -13.27
C ALA A 41 -1.47 7.99 -12.28
N ASN A 42 -1.92 9.25 -12.19
CA ASN A 42 -1.53 10.11 -11.08
C ASN A 42 -2.15 9.59 -9.79
N TYR A 43 -1.41 9.75 -8.69
CA TYR A 43 -1.92 9.43 -7.36
C TYR A 43 -3.25 10.12 -7.09
N THR A 44 -4.21 9.35 -6.62
CA THR A 44 -5.51 9.84 -6.18
C THR A 44 -5.77 9.30 -4.78
N ASN A 45 -5.93 10.20 -3.81
CA ASN A 45 -6.19 9.80 -2.43
C ASN A 45 -7.46 8.91 -2.32
N PRO A 46 -7.30 7.61 -2.00
CA PRO A 46 -8.42 6.67 -1.92
C PRO A 46 -9.09 6.64 -0.54
N VAL A 47 -8.50 7.31 0.46
CA VAL A 47 -8.89 7.17 1.88
C VAL A 47 -9.87 8.23 2.32
N SER A 48 -10.95 7.82 2.98
CA SER A 48 -11.84 8.70 3.75
C SER A 48 -11.32 8.88 5.18
N SER A 49 -10.94 7.77 5.85
CA SER A 49 -10.34 7.80 7.19
C SER A 49 -9.60 6.50 7.50
N ILE A 50 -8.60 6.58 8.39
CA ILE A 50 -7.97 5.43 9.03
C ILE A 50 -8.10 5.62 10.55
N LYS A 51 -8.71 4.65 11.23
CA LYS A 51 -8.83 4.64 12.68
C LYS A 51 -7.89 3.61 13.27
N LEU A 52 -6.98 4.07 14.12
CA LEU A 52 -6.03 3.24 14.87
C LEU A 52 -6.41 3.30 16.36
N GLY A 53 -7.12 2.27 16.84
CA GLY A 53 -7.69 2.28 18.19
C GLY A 53 -8.66 3.46 18.37
N SER A 54 -8.35 4.38 19.30
CA SER A 54 -9.12 5.61 19.55
C SER A 54 -8.73 6.76 18.62
N THR A 55 -7.57 6.70 17.94
CA THR A 55 -7.06 7.78 17.09
C THR A 55 -7.67 7.70 15.69
N THR A 56 -8.31 8.79 15.25
CA THR A 56 -8.83 8.90 13.88
C THR A 56 -7.92 9.80 13.03
N ILE A 57 -7.44 9.27 11.93
CA ILE A 57 -6.65 9.96 10.93
C ILE A 57 -7.57 10.31 9.77
N SER A 58 -7.77 11.62 9.54
CA SER A 58 -8.58 12.11 8.43
C SER A 58 -7.92 11.76 7.09
N GLY A 59 -8.72 11.32 6.11
CA GLY A 59 -8.27 11.08 4.75
C GLY A 59 -7.68 12.33 4.08
N ARG A 60 -8.04 13.54 4.52
CA ARG A 60 -7.45 14.78 3.97
C ARG A 60 -5.93 14.84 4.08
N LYS A 61 -5.33 14.15 5.07
CA LYS A 61 -3.86 14.05 5.21
C LYS A 61 -3.19 13.36 4.04
N PHE A 62 -3.93 12.53 3.30
CA PHE A 62 -3.45 11.82 2.12
C PHE A 62 -3.71 12.55 0.79
N ASN A 63 -4.19 13.79 0.80
CA ASN A 63 -4.46 14.52 -0.45
C ASN A 63 -3.19 14.90 -1.23
N LYS A 64 -2.06 15.05 -0.53
CA LYS A 64 -0.77 15.47 -1.13
C LYS A 64 0.34 14.45 -0.96
N ALA A 65 0.11 13.39 -0.20
CA ALA A 65 1.12 12.36 0.09
C ALA A 65 0.44 11.02 0.37
N ASP A 66 1.00 9.95 -0.15
CA ASP A 66 0.62 8.57 0.13
C ASP A 66 1.14 8.07 1.49
N LYS A 67 2.08 8.81 2.11
CA LYS A 67 2.74 8.46 3.37
C LYS A 67 2.59 9.58 4.39
N ILE A 68 2.20 9.22 5.61
CA ILE A 68 2.10 10.14 6.73
C ILE A 68 2.71 9.55 7.99
N THR A 69 3.03 10.42 8.95
CA THR A 69 3.45 10.03 10.30
C THR A 69 2.36 10.36 11.30
N ALA A 70 2.14 9.47 12.27
CA ALA A 70 1.25 9.66 13.40
C ALA A 70 1.99 9.33 14.71
N SER A 71 1.48 9.83 15.85
CA SER A 71 2.11 9.57 17.14
C SER A 71 2.00 8.10 17.54
N TYR A 72 3.11 7.52 18.01
CA TYR A 72 3.17 6.19 18.58
C TYR A 72 2.55 6.13 19.99
N ALA A 73 2.71 7.19 20.80
CA ALA A 73 2.39 7.18 22.23
C ALA A 73 0.97 6.70 22.57
N PRO A 74 -0.11 7.11 21.88
CA PRO A 74 -1.47 6.61 22.18
C PRO A 74 -1.65 5.11 21.94
N HIS A 75 -0.76 4.49 21.19
CA HIS A 75 -0.83 3.10 20.71
C HIS A 75 0.16 2.17 21.43
N ALA A 76 1.10 2.74 22.18
CA ALA A 76 2.20 2.04 22.81
C ALA A 76 1.73 0.86 23.68
N ASN A 77 2.34 -0.31 23.49
CA ASN A 77 2.11 -1.55 24.23
C ASN A 77 0.63 -2.00 24.26
N LYS A 78 -0.10 -1.75 23.17
CA LYS A 78 -1.52 -2.10 23.03
C LYS A 78 -1.77 -2.96 21.79
N LYS A 79 -2.86 -3.73 21.84
CA LYS A 79 -3.49 -4.28 20.62
C LYS A 79 -4.38 -3.21 20.01
N VAL A 80 -3.98 -2.66 18.88
CA VAL A 80 -4.61 -1.53 18.21
C VAL A 80 -5.50 -2.02 17.08
N LYS A 81 -6.80 -1.74 17.16
CA LYS A 81 -7.74 -2.06 16.07
C LYS A 81 -7.51 -1.10 14.90
N VAL A 82 -7.31 -1.67 13.70
CA VAL A 82 -7.13 -0.91 12.46
C VAL A 82 -8.42 -0.94 11.65
N ASN A 83 -9.11 0.18 11.53
CA ASN A 83 -10.30 0.32 10.69
C ASN A 83 -10.01 1.35 9.59
N VAL A 84 -10.15 0.93 8.35
CA VAL A 84 -9.97 1.78 7.18
C VAL A 84 -11.30 1.98 6.47
N LYS A 85 -11.59 3.23 6.12
CA LYS A 85 -12.73 3.60 5.30
C LYS A 85 -12.23 4.24 3.99
N GLY A 86 -12.52 3.61 2.87
CA GLY A 86 -12.28 4.17 1.54
C GLY A 86 -13.24 5.33 1.23
N LYS A 87 -12.85 6.18 0.30
CA LYS A 87 -13.79 7.12 -0.34
C LYS A 87 -14.81 6.36 -1.20
N LYS A 88 -15.88 7.03 -1.62
CA LYS A 88 -16.87 6.45 -2.54
C LYS A 88 -16.17 5.89 -3.80
N GLY A 89 -16.48 4.66 -4.16
CA GLY A 89 -15.88 3.94 -5.29
C GLY A 89 -14.49 3.35 -5.02
N TRP A 90 -14.05 3.31 -3.75
CA TRP A 90 -12.79 2.68 -3.34
C TRP A 90 -13.05 1.62 -2.29
N LYS A 91 -12.60 0.39 -2.55
CA LYS A 91 -12.65 -0.73 -1.61
C LYS A 91 -11.27 -1.02 -1.03
N VAL A 92 -11.23 -1.39 0.24
CA VAL A 92 -10.00 -1.83 0.91
C VAL A 92 -9.71 -3.27 0.47
N LEU A 93 -8.54 -3.50 -0.15
CA LEU A 93 -8.10 -4.84 -0.54
C LEU A 93 -7.36 -5.53 0.59
N CYS A 94 -6.38 -4.87 1.18
CA CYS A 94 -5.62 -5.43 2.27
C CYS A 94 -5.10 -4.35 3.22
N VAL A 95 -4.81 -4.79 4.44
CA VAL A 95 -4.11 -4.04 5.48
C VAL A 95 -2.89 -4.86 5.85
N ASP A 96 -1.72 -4.29 5.66
CA ASP A 96 -0.46 -4.91 6.02
C ASP A 96 0.22 -4.06 7.10
N TYR A 97 0.98 -4.69 7.99
CA TYR A 97 1.78 -3.96 8.94
C TYR A 97 3.14 -4.61 9.13
N LEU A 98 4.11 -3.79 9.50
CA LEU A 98 5.43 -4.24 9.93
C LEU A 98 6.00 -3.26 10.96
N LYS A 99 7.03 -3.67 11.67
CA LYS A 99 7.86 -2.78 12.48
C LYS A 99 9.19 -2.56 11.76
N LYS A 100 9.73 -1.34 11.80
CA LYS A 100 11.06 -1.03 11.25
C LYS A 100 12.10 -2.04 11.78
N GLY A 101 12.83 -2.66 10.87
CA GLY A 101 13.77 -3.73 11.18
C GLY A 101 13.19 -5.16 11.09
N TRP A 102 11.89 -5.34 10.90
CA TRP A 102 11.34 -6.65 10.60
C TRP A 102 11.62 -7.03 9.14
N MET A 103 11.93 -8.30 8.94
CA MET A 103 12.16 -8.85 7.61
C MET A 103 10.86 -9.27 6.90
N LYS A 104 9.73 -9.30 7.63
CA LYS A 104 8.45 -9.80 7.12
C LYS A 104 7.31 -8.83 7.45
N THR A 105 6.46 -8.66 6.45
CA THR A 105 5.19 -7.92 6.57
C THR A 105 4.07 -8.89 6.97
N GLU A 106 3.27 -8.51 7.94
CA GLU A 106 2.11 -9.27 8.38
C GLU A 106 0.83 -8.71 7.77
N ARG A 107 0.03 -9.58 7.15
CA ARG A 107 -1.26 -9.20 6.56
C ARG A 107 -2.41 -9.49 7.53
N VAL A 108 -3.33 -8.54 7.66
CA VAL A 108 -4.51 -8.65 8.52
C VAL A 108 -5.78 -8.20 7.78
N LYS A 109 -6.94 -8.63 8.26
CA LYS A 109 -8.24 -8.12 7.77
C LYS A 109 -8.45 -6.68 8.27
N ASN A 110 -9.15 -5.86 7.47
CA ASN A 110 -9.63 -4.56 7.91
C ASN A 110 -10.53 -4.75 9.16
N GLY A 111 -10.28 -4.01 10.21
CA GLY A 111 -10.94 -4.19 11.52
C GLY A 111 -10.20 -5.11 12.50
N ALA A 112 -9.12 -5.77 12.09
CA ALA A 112 -8.30 -6.59 12.99
C ALA A 112 -7.49 -5.74 13.99
N LYS A 113 -7.04 -6.39 15.07
CA LYS A 113 -6.13 -5.79 16.04
C LYS A 113 -4.70 -6.20 15.71
N ILE A 114 -3.79 -5.22 15.67
CA ILE A 114 -2.35 -5.43 15.52
C ILE A 114 -1.63 -5.15 16.84
N PRO A 115 -0.59 -5.92 17.21
CA PRO A 115 0.23 -5.63 18.38
C PRO A 115 1.16 -4.45 18.09
N VAL A 116 1.14 -3.42 18.95
CA VAL A 116 2.03 -2.25 18.83
C VAL A 116 2.94 -2.22 20.05
N ASN A 117 3.90 -3.16 20.09
CA ASN A 117 4.78 -3.40 21.23
C ASN A 117 6.25 -3.10 20.90
N GLY A 118 7.04 -2.76 21.93
CA GLY A 118 8.50 -2.65 21.80
C GLY A 118 8.99 -1.40 21.05
N GLY A 119 8.28 -0.28 21.13
CA GLY A 119 8.75 1.02 20.66
C GLY A 119 8.22 1.45 19.29
N ARG A 120 8.70 2.60 18.85
CA ARG A 120 8.30 3.31 17.63
C ARG A 120 8.67 2.56 16.34
N GLY A 121 8.21 3.05 15.21
CA GLY A 121 8.57 2.55 13.89
C GLY A 121 7.62 1.49 13.33
N TYR A 122 6.39 1.40 13.84
CA TYR A 122 5.35 0.60 13.19
C TYR A 122 4.88 1.28 11.92
N ILE A 123 4.70 0.51 10.89
CA ILE A 123 4.22 0.94 9.58
C ILE A 123 2.95 0.16 9.28
N VAL A 124 1.85 0.86 9.06
CA VAL A 124 0.58 0.31 8.58
C VAL A 124 0.41 0.74 7.14
N MET A 125 0.33 -0.23 6.24
CA MET A 125 0.10 -0.04 4.81
C MET A 125 -1.31 -0.50 4.47
N VAL A 126 -2.00 0.28 3.66
CA VAL A 126 -3.35 -0.04 3.21
C VAL A 126 -3.40 0.07 1.71
N THR A 127 -3.77 -1.01 1.05
CA THR A 127 -4.03 -1.02 -0.40
C THR A 127 -5.53 -0.93 -0.63
N LEU A 128 -5.94 0.04 -1.45
CA LEU A 128 -7.31 0.22 -1.88
C LEU A 128 -7.38 0.15 -3.40
N GLU A 129 -8.51 -0.33 -3.91
CA GLU A 129 -8.78 -0.45 -5.35
C GLU A 129 -9.97 0.40 -5.73
N ASN A 130 -9.82 1.15 -6.81
CA ASN A 130 -10.93 1.86 -7.43
C ASN A 130 -11.84 0.85 -8.15
N GLU A 131 -13.10 0.73 -7.70
CA GLU A 131 -14.05 -0.27 -8.18
C GLU A 131 -14.42 -0.08 -9.67
N LYS A 132 -14.27 1.13 -10.21
CA LYS A 132 -14.59 1.43 -11.61
C LYS A 132 -13.41 1.14 -12.54
N THR A 133 -12.18 1.43 -12.11
CA THR A 133 -11.00 1.38 -13.00
C THR A 133 -10.07 0.20 -12.70
N GLY A 134 -10.21 -0.45 -11.54
CA GLY A 134 -9.29 -1.47 -11.05
C GLY A 134 -7.91 -0.93 -10.64
N LEU A 135 -7.70 0.39 -10.69
CA LEU A 135 -6.44 0.99 -10.24
C LEU A 135 -6.29 0.87 -8.74
N GLN A 136 -5.09 0.52 -8.30
CA GLN A 136 -4.77 0.35 -6.90
C GLN A 136 -3.87 1.48 -6.40
N GLU A 137 -4.18 1.96 -5.20
CA GLU A 137 -3.39 2.93 -4.47
C GLU A 137 -3.02 2.37 -3.10
N MET A 138 -1.78 2.57 -2.70
CA MET A 138 -1.29 2.19 -1.38
C MET A 138 -1.00 3.45 -0.57
N VAL A 139 -1.54 3.52 0.63
CA VAL A 139 -1.22 4.56 1.61
C VAL A 139 -0.54 3.97 2.84
N GLN A 140 0.29 4.78 3.47
CA GLN A 140 1.11 4.35 4.60
C GLN A 140 0.96 5.29 5.80
N VAL A 141 0.82 4.71 6.99
CA VAL A 141 0.90 5.42 8.29
C VAL A 141 2.08 4.87 9.07
N THR A 142 3.04 5.73 9.40
CA THR A 142 4.16 5.38 10.28
C THR A 142 3.88 5.89 11.69
N LEU A 143 3.96 5.03 12.71
CA LEU A 143 3.84 5.39 14.12
C LEU A 143 5.24 5.69 14.71
N ASN A 144 5.49 6.97 14.97
CA ASN A 144 6.74 7.49 15.54
C ASN A 144 6.53 8.26 16.84
#